data_454311e0764c2578878d50dca5701350
#
_entry.id   454311e0764c2578878d50dca5701350
#
_cell.length_a   1.000
_cell.length_b   1.000
_cell.length_c   1.000
_cell.angle_alpha   90.00
_cell.angle_beta   90.00
_cell.angle_gamma   90.00
#
_symmetry.space_group_name_H-M   'P 1'
#
loop_
_entity.id
_entity.type
_entity.pdbx_description
1 polymer ?
#
loop_
_entity_poly.entity_id
_entity_poly.type
_entity_poly.pdbx_seq_one_letter_code
_entity_poly.pdbx_strand_id
1 'polypeptide(L)'
;MAKFLLSIPSVGLESPNTWGSRDSIRSMMQRIWNKYGSYIREASENSKIPASIITSFIAVESGGDELAGGSGYITQGLMQWNRDFAKAQLEDELAKKRMTEGEKSVLAKYGIKFDANGKTRTITNADQKKPELNITIGSIILGQLIDQDWGTSPSGTIHLDRVIAVYNAGAFGDTGKKARQKTSPLYDTPQKLSSAVNSTTKAYINKMLGLNGAMDIASSDLKSVLV
;
A
#
# COMPACT_ATOMS: atom_id res chain seq x y z
N MET A 1 11.02 -17.35 2.83
CA MET A 1 9.90 -16.63 3.45
C MET A 1 10.47 -15.70 4.50
N ALA A 2 10.65 -14.42 4.21
CA ALA A 2 11.07 -13.44 5.20
C ALA A 2 9.90 -13.26 6.17
N LYS A 3 10.09 -13.59 7.45
CA LYS A 3 9.21 -13.16 8.53
C LYS A 3 9.34 -11.64 8.60
N PHE A 4 8.31 -10.93 8.18
CA PHE A 4 8.21 -9.49 8.35
C PHE A 4 8.10 -9.16 9.83
N LEU A 5 9.23 -9.12 10.52
CA LEU A 5 9.35 -8.35 11.75
C LEU A 5 9.46 -6.88 11.33
N LEU A 6 8.31 -6.29 11.00
CA LEU A 6 8.20 -4.86 10.88
C LEU A 6 8.38 -4.24 12.27
N SER A 7 9.61 -3.93 12.63
CA SER A 7 9.82 -2.69 13.34
C SER A 7 9.52 -1.61 12.31
N ILE A 8 8.31 -1.05 12.33
CA ILE A 8 8.06 0.23 11.67
C ILE A 8 9.10 1.14 12.30
N PRO A 9 10.11 1.61 11.58
CA PRO A 9 10.97 2.60 12.16
C PRO A 9 10.03 3.72 12.59
N SER A 10 10.08 4.13 13.85
CA SER A 10 9.53 5.41 14.25
C SER A 10 10.37 6.45 13.54
N VAL A 11 10.11 6.60 12.25
CA VAL A 11 10.75 7.59 11.43
C VAL A 11 10.05 8.87 11.81
N GLY A 12 10.54 9.49 12.88
CA GLY A 12 10.16 10.83 13.24
C GLY A 12 10.49 11.76 12.09
N LEU A 13 9.61 11.82 11.10
CA LEU A 13 9.49 13.01 10.31
C LEU A 13 8.90 14.03 11.29
N GLU A 14 9.76 14.91 11.78
CA GLU A 14 9.41 15.95 12.76
C GLU A 14 8.38 16.98 12.24
N SER A 15 7.97 16.83 10.98
CA SER A 15 6.95 17.67 10.38
C SER A 15 5.59 17.29 10.95
N PRO A 16 4.87 18.24 11.55
CA PRO A 16 3.53 18.00 12.05
C PRO A 16 2.65 17.52 10.90
N ASN A 17 1.88 16.48 11.17
CA ASN A 17 0.88 15.99 10.23
C ASN A 17 -0.22 17.07 10.04
N THR A 18 -0.36 17.56 8.82
CA THR A 18 -1.40 18.55 8.44
C THR A 18 -2.72 17.89 8.04
N TRP A 19 -2.81 16.56 8.08
CA TRP A 19 -3.97 15.80 7.60
C TRP A 19 -5.14 15.78 8.59
N GLY A 20 -4.85 15.83 9.90
CA GLY A 20 -5.88 15.84 10.95
C GLY A 20 -5.31 15.63 12.35
N SER A 21 -6.15 15.75 13.36
CA SER A 21 -5.75 15.42 14.73
C SER A 21 -5.55 13.92 14.89
N ARG A 22 -4.70 13.51 15.85
CA ARG A 22 -4.49 12.09 16.21
C ARG A 22 -5.82 11.36 16.45
N ASP A 23 -6.74 11.98 17.19
CA ASP A 23 -8.03 11.37 17.52
C ASP A 23 -8.93 11.21 16.28
N SER A 24 -8.93 12.17 15.36
CA SER A 24 -9.72 12.07 14.13
C SER A 24 -9.21 10.95 13.23
N ILE A 25 -7.90 10.83 13.08
CA ILE A 25 -7.27 9.77 12.27
C ILE A 25 -7.50 8.40 12.92
N ARG A 26 -7.29 8.29 14.23
CA ARG A 26 -7.58 7.05 14.99
C ARG A 26 -9.02 6.60 14.81
N SER A 27 -9.97 7.52 14.98
CA SER A 27 -11.41 7.23 14.82
C SER A 27 -11.75 6.80 13.39
N MET A 28 -11.13 7.42 12.37
CA MET A 28 -11.28 7.03 10.97
C MET A 28 -10.74 5.61 10.74
N MET A 29 -9.54 5.30 11.19
CA MET A 29 -8.94 3.97 11.04
C MET A 29 -9.75 2.89 11.76
N GLN A 30 -10.32 3.20 12.91
CA GLN A 30 -11.20 2.30 13.64
C GLN A 30 -12.51 2.02 12.89
N ARG A 31 -13.10 3.05 12.24
CA ARG A 31 -14.27 2.85 11.35
C ARG A 31 -13.92 1.99 10.14
N ILE A 32 -12.75 2.20 9.52
CA ILE A 32 -12.25 1.37 8.41
C ILE A 32 -12.14 -0.09 8.86
N TRP A 33 -11.51 -0.34 10.00
CA TRP A 33 -11.38 -1.69 10.55
C TRP A 33 -12.73 -2.33 10.85
N ASN A 34 -13.64 -1.61 11.50
CA ASN A 34 -14.96 -2.12 11.81
C ASN A 34 -15.77 -2.50 10.55
N LYS A 35 -15.60 -1.74 9.46
CA LYS A 35 -16.34 -1.97 8.20
C LYS A 35 -15.67 -3.03 7.32
N TYR A 36 -14.34 -3.04 7.23
CA TYR A 36 -13.59 -3.84 6.26
C TYR A 36 -12.61 -4.82 6.88
N GLY A 37 -12.59 -4.98 8.19
CA GLY A 37 -11.58 -5.77 8.91
C GLY A 37 -11.50 -7.23 8.47
N SER A 38 -12.61 -7.85 8.06
CA SER A 38 -12.59 -9.22 7.52
C SER A 38 -11.80 -9.31 6.21
N TYR A 39 -11.99 -8.36 5.29
CA TYR A 39 -11.26 -8.30 4.02
C TYR A 39 -9.80 -7.93 4.22
N ILE A 40 -9.52 -7.04 5.18
CA ILE A 40 -8.15 -6.63 5.54
C ILE A 40 -7.38 -7.82 6.12
N ARG A 41 -7.99 -8.60 7.02
CA ARG A 41 -7.37 -9.83 7.57
C ARG A 41 -7.10 -10.85 6.47
N GLU A 42 -8.09 -11.16 5.64
CA GLU A 42 -7.91 -12.09 4.52
C GLU A 42 -6.79 -11.64 3.58
N ALA A 43 -6.74 -10.36 3.22
CA ALA A 43 -5.68 -9.81 2.39
C ALA A 43 -4.30 -9.88 3.08
N SER A 44 -4.24 -9.56 4.38
CA SER A 44 -3.01 -9.66 5.19
C SER A 44 -2.48 -11.08 5.27
N GLU A 45 -3.34 -12.06 5.50
CA GLU A 45 -2.98 -13.49 5.56
C GLU A 45 -2.40 -14.00 4.24
N ASN A 46 -2.94 -13.56 3.11
CA ASN A 46 -2.54 -14.01 1.79
C ASN A 46 -1.33 -13.26 1.24
N SER A 47 -1.27 -11.93 1.36
CA SER A 47 -0.17 -11.09 0.87
C SER A 47 1.01 -10.97 1.84
N LYS A 48 0.84 -11.40 3.09
CA LYS A 48 1.80 -11.23 4.20
C LYS A 48 2.07 -9.76 4.58
N ILE A 49 1.27 -8.83 4.08
CA ILE A 49 1.34 -7.43 4.48
C ILE A 49 0.54 -7.26 5.79
N PRO A 50 1.12 -6.68 6.84
CA PRO A 50 0.42 -6.46 8.11
C PRO A 50 -0.89 -5.68 7.92
N ALA A 51 -1.94 -6.11 8.62
CA ALA A 51 -3.26 -5.48 8.58
C ALA A 51 -3.19 -3.97 8.92
N SER A 52 -2.29 -3.59 9.83
CA SER A 52 -2.02 -2.19 10.19
C SER A 52 -1.53 -1.35 9.02
N ILE A 53 -0.66 -1.91 8.17
CA ILE A 53 -0.18 -1.23 6.96
C ILE A 53 -1.32 -1.09 5.95
N ILE A 54 -2.07 -2.14 5.67
CA ILE A 54 -3.21 -2.12 4.75
C ILE A 54 -4.23 -1.06 5.21
N THR A 55 -4.58 -1.04 6.49
CA THR A 55 -5.51 -0.06 7.08
C THR A 55 -4.98 1.37 6.93
N SER A 56 -3.67 1.58 7.11
CA SER A 56 -3.03 2.89 6.95
C SER A 56 -3.11 3.39 5.52
N PHE A 57 -2.88 2.52 4.53
CA PHE A 57 -3.04 2.88 3.11
C PHE A 57 -4.49 3.24 2.80
N ILE A 58 -5.48 2.44 3.22
CA ILE A 58 -6.90 2.75 3.03
C ILE A 58 -7.25 4.11 3.64
N ALA A 59 -6.76 4.38 4.85
CA ALA A 59 -7.01 5.65 5.53
C ALA A 59 -6.48 6.86 4.73
N VAL A 60 -5.26 6.76 4.20
CA VAL A 60 -4.63 7.88 3.49
C VAL A 60 -5.15 8.02 2.05
N GLU A 61 -5.47 6.91 1.37
CA GLU A 61 -5.93 6.92 -0.02
C GLU A 61 -7.38 7.38 -0.19
N SER A 62 -8.27 6.94 0.69
CA SER A 62 -9.71 7.15 0.52
C SER A 62 -10.45 7.60 1.77
N GLY A 63 -9.79 7.61 2.95
CA GLY A 63 -10.50 7.79 4.22
C GLY A 63 -11.50 6.67 4.54
N GLY A 64 -11.44 5.55 3.82
CA GLY A 64 -12.39 4.44 3.92
C GLY A 64 -13.62 4.59 3.02
N ASP A 65 -13.63 5.50 2.06
CA ASP A 65 -14.67 5.62 1.04
C ASP A 65 -14.41 4.64 -0.11
N GLU A 66 -15.24 3.62 -0.23
CA GLU A 66 -15.16 2.61 -1.29
C GLU A 66 -15.52 3.16 -2.68
N LEU A 67 -16.16 4.32 -2.74
CA LEU A 67 -16.52 5.01 -3.97
C LEU A 67 -15.54 6.12 -4.34
N ALA A 68 -14.48 6.31 -3.55
CA ALA A 68 -13.47 7.32 -3.81
C ALA A 68 -12.89 7.20 -5.23
N GLY A 69 -12.61 8.35 -5.86
CA GLY A 69 -12.25 8.44 -7.26
C GLY A 69 -13.49 8.65 -8.15
N GLY A 70 -13.56 9.80 -8.82
CA GLY A 70 -14.71 10.17 -9.69
C GLY A 70 -14.85 9.29 -10.94
N SER A 71 -15.99 9.41 -11.62
CA SER A 71 -16.20 8.79 -12.94
C SER A 71 -15.15 9.29 -13.93
N GLY A 72 -14.44 8.37 -14.58
CA GLY A 72 -13.36 8.70 -15.53
C GLY A 72 -11.94 8.60 -14.95
N TYR A 73 -11.78 8.54 -13.64
CA TYR A 73 -10.48 8.26 -13.05
C TYR A 73 -10.12 6.77 -13.18
N ILE A 74 -8.85 6.51 -13.49
CA ILE A 74 -8.30 5.15 -13.58
C ILE A 74 -7.90 4.58 -12.21
N THR A 75 -7.88 5.45 -11.18
CA THR A 75 -7.64 5.10 -9.77
C THR A 75 -8.93 5.28 -9.00
N GLN A 76 -9.43 4.23 -8.37
CA GLN A 76 -10.69 4.23 -7.62
C GLN A 76 -10.67 3.26 -6.44
N GLY A 77 -11.62 3.46 -5.53
CA GLY A 77 -11.87 2.57 -4.40
C GLY A 77 -10.95 2.81 -3.20
N LEU A 78 -10.93 1.88 -2.28
CA LEU A 78 -10.30 2.03 -0.96
C LEU A 78 -8.80 2.31 -1.01
N MET A 79 -8.06 1.65 -1.89
CA MET A 79 -6.60 1.74 -2.00
C MET A 79 -6.14 2.48 -3.27
N GLN A 80 -7.03 3.10 -4.03
CA GLN A 80 -6.76 4.01 -5.17
C GLN A 80 -5.73 3.50 -6.19
N TRP A 81 -5.62 2.19 -6.42
CA TRP A 81 -4.69 1.67 -7.42
C TRP A 81 -5.21 1.86 -8.85
N ASN A 82 -4.29 2.04 -9.78
CA ASN A 82 -4.58 2.16 -11.22
C ASN A 82 -4.94 0.77 -11.79
N ARG A 83 -6.12 0.63 -12.41
CA ARG A 83 -6.64 -0.67 -12.90
C ARG A 83 -5.77 -1.31 -13.99
N ASP A 84 -5.24 -0.48 -14.91
CA ASP A 84 -4.46 -0.99 -16.04
C ASP A 84 -3.08 -1.44 -15.56
N PHE A 85 -2.49 -0.69 -14.63
CA PHE A 85 -1.28 -1.07 -13.94
C PHE A 85 -1.48 -2.34 -13.08
N ALA A 86 -2.58 -2.43 -12.34
CA ALA A 86 -2.88 -3.58 -11.50
C ALA A 86 -2.99 -4.88 -12.32
N LYS A 87 -3.69 -4.84 -13.46
CA LYS A 87 -3.77 -5.99 -14.37
C LYS A 87 -2.38 -6.45 -14.81
N ALA A 88 -1.56 -5.52 -15.30
CA ALA A 88 -0.21 -5.82 -15.76
C ALA A 88 0.68 -6.39 -14.64
N GLN A 89 0.56 -5.85 -13.41
CA GLN A 89 1.30 -6.35 -12.25
C GLN A 89 0.87 -7.77 -11.86
N LEU A 90 -0.41 -8.06 -11.80
CA LEU A 90 -0.89 -9.41 -11.47
C LEU A 90 -0.41 -10.45 -12.48
N GLU A 91 -0.44 -10.14 -13.78
CA GLU A 91 0.06 -11.02 -14.84
C GLU A 91 1.59 -11.21 -14.77
N ASP A 92 2.36 -10.13 -14.48
CA ASP A 92 3.80 -10.19 -14.30
C ASP A 92 4.21 -11.03 -13.08
N GLU A 93 3.51 -10.85 -11.94
CA GLU A 93 3.77 -11.63 -10.73
C GLU A 93 3.50 -13.13 -10.93
N LEU A 94 2.43 -13.46 -11.67
CA LEU A 94 2.15 -14.85 -12.02
C LEU A 94 3.24 -15.41 -12.95
N ALA A 95 3.63 -14.68 -14.00
CA ALA A 95 4.64 -15.10 -14.96
C ALA A 95 6.01 -15.31 -14.30
N LYS A 96 6.36 -14.48 -13.33
CA LYS A 96 7.60 -14.58 -12.53
C LYS A 96 7.52 -15.59 -11.39
N LYS A 97 6.39 -16.31 -11.24
CA LYS A 97 6.15 -17.28 -10.17
C LYS A 97 6.31 -16.69 -8.75
N ARG A 98 6.02 -15.42 -8.57
CA ARG A 98 6.07 -14.74 -7.27
C ARG A 98 4.73 -14.72 -6.55
N MET A 99 3.62 -14.86 -7.29
CA MET A 99 2.28 -14.93 -6.71
C MET A 99 2.09 -16.25 -5.93
N THR A 100 1.67 -16.13 -4.69
CA THR A 100 1.40 -17.29 -3.82
C THR A 100 0.10 -17.98 -4.20
N GLU A 101 -0.07 -19.23 -3.80
CA GLU A 101 -1.34 -19.95 -4.00
C GLU A 101 -2.50 -19.30 -3.22
N GLY A 102 -2.22 -18.71 -2.06
CA GLY A 102 -3.21 -17.94 -1.29
C GLY A 102 -3.71 -16.72 -2.07
N GLU A 103 -2.81 -15.94 -2.67
CA GLU A 103 -3.18 -14.80 -3.51
C GLU A 103 -4.00 -15.20 -4.73
N LYS A 104 -3.61 -16.27 -5.41
CA LYS A 104 -4.38 -16.81 -6.55
C LYS A 104 -5.78 -17.25 -6.12
N SER A 105 -5.88 -17.94 -4.98
CA SER A 105 -7.14 -18.43 -4.44
C SER A 105 -8.08 -17.29 -4.09
N VAL A 106 -7.60 -16.25 -3.38
CA VAL A 106 -8.44 -15.12 -2.99
C VAL A 106 -8.83 -14.25 -4.20
N LEU A 107 -7.94 -14.07 -5.18
CA LEU A 107 -8.29 -13.42 -6.44
C LEU A 107 -9.39 -14.18 -7.19
N ALA A 108 -9.27 -15.52 -7.29
CA ALA A 108 -10.25 -16.37 -7.94
C ALA A 108 -11.62 -16.32 -7.23
N LYS A 109 -11.62 -16.30 -5.89
CA LYS A 109 -12.82 -16.13 -5.04
C LYS A 109 -13.56 -14.85 -5.42
N TYR A 110 -12.84 -13.75 -5.71
CA TYR A 110 -13.39 -12.45 -6.08
C TYR A 110 -13.51 -12.23 -7.59
N GLY A 111 -13.40 -13.31 -8.39
CA GLY A 111 -13.69 -13.28 -9.82
C GLY A 111 -12.53 -12.89 -10.72
N ILE A 112 -11.30 -12.81 -10.20
CA ILE A 112 -10.09 -12.64 -11.00
C ILE A 112 -9.39 -14.00 -11.14
N LYS A 113 -9.53 -14.61 -12.32
CA LYS A 113 -8.90 -15.89 -12.66
C LYS A 113 -7.90 -15.69 -13.79
N PHE A 114 -6.86 -16.49 -13.79
CA PHE A 114 -5.86 -16.55 -14.86
C PHE A 114 -6.17 -17.71 -15.81
N ASP A 115 -6.03 -17.45 -17.11
CA ASP A 115 -6.12 -18.49 -18.13
C ASP A 115 -4.82 -19.31 -18.24
N ALA A 116 -4.78 -20.27 -19.16
CA ALA A 116 -3.62 -21.12 -19.39
C ALA A 116 -2.36 -20.35 -19.82
N ASN A 117 -2.51 -19.12 -20.34
CA ASN A 117 -1.43 -18.22 -20.73
C ASN A 117 -1.04 -17.24 -19.61
N GLY A 118 -1.63 -17.37 -18.43
CA GLY A 118 -1.39 -16.48 -17.30
C GLY A 118 -2.01 -15.09 -17.45
N LYS A 119 -3.03 -14.96 -18.32
CA LYS A 119 -3.74 -13.70 -18.53
C LYS A 119 -5.02 -13.66 -17.71
N THR A 120 -5.36 -12.50 -17.20
CA THR A 120 -6.63 -12.29 -16.53
C THR A 120 -7.57 -11.43 -17.38
N ARG A 121 -8.87 -11.48 -17.06
CA ARG A 121 -9.85 -10.59 -17.68
C ARG A 121 -9.52 -9.12 -17.44
N THR A 122 -10.13 -8.25 -18.20
CA THR A 122 -10.06 -6.81 -17.94
C THR A 122 -10.62 -6.49 -16.55
N ILE A 123 -9.86 -5.76 -15.76
CA ILE A 123 -10.31 -5.20 -14.49
C ILE A 123 -11.08 -3.91 -14.80
N THR A 124 -12.28 -3.79 -14.25
CA THR A 124 -13.19 -2.67 -14.51
C THR A 124 -13.24 -1.68 -13.34
N ASN A 125 -13.80 -0.50 -13.56
CA ASN A 125 -14.07 0.45 -12.48
C ASN A 125 -15.05 -0.13 -11.43
N ALA A 126 -15.98 -0.98 -11.85
CA ALA A 126 -16.88 -1.67 -10.94
C ALA A 126 -16.12 -2.66 -10.03
N ASP A 127 -15.06 -3.28 -10.53
CA ASP A 127 -14.19 -4.15 -9.71
C ASP A 127 -13.40 -3.35 -8.68
N GLN A 128 -12.92 -2.16 -9.04
CA GLN A 128 -12.20 -1.28 -8.11
C GLN A 128 -13.08 -0.79 -6.95
N LYS A 129 -14.41 -0.73 -7.14
CA LYS A 129 -15.38 -0.33 -6.11
C LYS A 129 -15.86 -1.46 -5.22
N LYS A 130 -15.43 -2.70 -5.46
CA LYS A 130 -15.67 -3.84 -4.57
C LYS A 130 -14.63 -3.84 -3.47
N PRO A 131 -15.00 -3.62 -2.19
CA PRO A 131 -14.03 -3.51 -1.09
C PRO A 131 -13.08 -4.70 -1.01
N GLU A 132 -13.62 -5.91 -1.07
CA GLU A 132 -12.87 -7.15 -0.98
C GLU A 132 -11.81 -7.27 -2.07
N LEU A 133 -12.17 -6.96 -3.30
CA LEU A 133 -11.26 -7.06 -4.45
C LEU A 133 -10.26 -5.90 -4.45
N ASN A 134 -10.70 -4.69 -4.09
CA ASN A 134 -9.84 -3.52 -4.03
C ASN A 134 -8.72 -3.71 -2.98
N ILE A 135 -9.07 -4.16 -1.78
CA ILE A 135 -8.12 -4.43 -0.70
C ILE A 135 -7.15 -5.56 -1.10
N THR A 136 -7.67 -6.66 -1.68
CA THR A 136 -6.84 -7.78 -2.11
C THR A 136 -5.79 -7.36 -3.14
N ILE A 137 -6.22 -6.70 -4.22
CA ILE A 137 -5.29 -6.25 -5.29
C ILE A 137 -4.29 -5.21 -4.76
N GLY A 138 -4.76 -4.24 -3.97
CA GLY A 138 -3.90 -3.22 -3.37
C GLY A 138 -2.83 -3.82 -2.46
N SER A 139 -3.18 -4.84 -1.68
CA SER A 139 -2.23 -5.55 -0.81
C SER A 139 -1.20 -6.35 -1.60
N ILE A 140 -1.59 -7.00 -2.70
CA ILE A 140 -0.67 -7.69 -3.61
C ILE A 140 0.30 -6.68 -4.24
N ILE A 141 -0.18 -5.54 -4.72
CA ILE A 141 0.67 -4.47 -5.26
C ILE A 141 1.67 -3.97 -4.20
N LEU A 142 1.24 -3.76 -2.96
CA LEU A 142 2.14 -3.37 -1.87
C LEU A 142 3.21 -4.43 -1.63
N GLY A 143 2.85 -5.71 -1.60
CA GLY A 143 3.80 -6.82 -1.47
C GLY A 143 4.85 -6.80 -2.56
N GLN A 144 4.44 -6.61 -3.80
CA GLN A 144 5.33 -6.50 -4.94
C GLN A 144 6.32 -5.33 -4.83
N LEU A 145 5.87 -4.18 -4.35
CA LEU A 145 6.74 -3.01 -4.15
C LEU A 145 7.75 -3.26 -3.02
N ILE A 146 7.35 -3.95 -1.97
CA ILE A 146 8.23 -4.33 -0.86
C ILE A 146 9.28 -5.34 -1.32
N ASP A 147 8.91 -6.30 -2.14
CA ASP A 147 9.80 -7.37 -2.64
C ASP A 147 10.79 -6.91 -3.70
N GLN A 148 10.65 -5.66 -4.18
CA GLN A 148 11.67 -5.09 -5.06
C GLN A 148 12.97 -4.84 -4.27
N ASP A 149 14.09 -4.99 -4.94
CA ASP A 149 15.41 -4.75 -4.33
C ASP A 149 15.60 -3.35 -3.72
N TRP A 150 14.85 -2.34 -4.14
CA TRP A 150 14.84 -0.99 -3.58
C TRP A 150 13.82 -0.85 -2.44
N GLY A 151 12.83 -1.74 -2.36
CA GLY A 151 11.85 -1.81 -1.27
C GLY A 151 12.38 -2.55 -0.06
N THR A 152 13.20 -3.58 -0.29
CA THR A 152 13.85 -4.34 0.79
C THR A 152 15.35 -4.49 0.50
N SER A 153 16.18 -4.15 1.49
CA SER A 153 17.63 -4.31 1.39
C SER A 153 18.03 -5.80 1.42
N PRO A 154 19.26 -6.15 0.97
CA PRO A 154 19.79 -7.51 1.10
C PRO A 154 19.83 -8.03 2.55
N SER A 155 19.90 -7.13 3.54
CA SER A 155 19.80 -7.46 4.97
C SER A 155 18.38 -7.71 5.46
N GLY A 156 17.36 -7.59 4.60
CA GLY A 156 15.96 -7.75 4.95
C GLY A 156 15.29 -6.51 5.54
N THR A 157 15.96 -5.35 5.53
CA THR A 157 15.35 -4.10 6.00
C THR A 157 14.38 -3.55 4.94
N ILE A 158 13.15 -3.30 5.34
CA ILE A 158 12.12 -2.72 4.47
C ILE A 158 12.24 -1.20 4.47
N HIS A 159 12.36 -0.62 3.28
CA HIS A 159 12.36 0.82 3.04
C HIS A 159 10.94 1.31 2.76
N LEU A 160 10.12 1.35 3.80
CA LEU A 160 8.69 1.67 3.68
C LEU A 160 8.44 3.08 3.12
N ASP A 161 9.32 4.03 3.40
CA ASP A 161 9.31 5.38 2.84
C ASP A 161 9.38 5.38 1.30
N ARG A 162 10.21 4.51 0.73
CA ARG A 162 10.34 4.33 -0.72
C ARG A 162 9.11 3.65 -1.31
N VAL A 163 8.61 2.61 -0.65
CA VAL A 163 7.38 1.91 -1.05
C VAL A 163 6.21 2.89 -1.09
N ILE A 164 6.04 3.70 -0.05
CA ILE A 164 5.02 4.74 0.04
C ILE A 164 5.17 5.78 -1.08
N ALA A 165 6.39 6.26 -1.32
CA ALA A 165 6.65 7.24 -2.38
C ALA A 165 6.32 6.69 -3.77
N VAL A 166 6.70 5.43 -4.05
CA VAL A 166 6.42 4.78 -5.34
C VAL A 166 4.94 4.46 -5.50
N TYR A 167 4.27 4.04 -4.44
CA TYR A 167 2.82 3.79 -4.47
C TYR A 167 2.06 5.05 -4.89
N ASN A 168 2.36 6.18 -4.26
CA ASN A 168 1.72 7.45 -4.55
C ASN A 168 2.08 8.03 -5.93
N ALA A 169 3.38 8.05 -6.27
CA ALA A 169 3.88 8.74 -7.46
C ALA A 169 3.92 7.89 -8.72
N GLY A 170 3.74 6.57 -8.59
CA GLY A 170 3.99 5.60 -9.65
C GLY A 170 5.49 5.36 -9.87
N ALA A 171 5.82 4.16 -10.34
CA ALA A 171 7.20 3.70 -10.46
C ALA A 171 8.03 4.42 -11.54
N PHE A 172 7.40 4.97 -12.56
CA PHE A 172 8.07 5.47 -13.77
C PHE A 172 8.23 6.99 -13.84
N GLY A 173 7.50 7.76 -13.03
CA GLY A 173 7.68 9.20 -12.92
C GLY A 173 8.99 9.57 -12.21
N ASP A 174 9.41 10.84 -12.30
CA ASP A 174 10.68 11.30 -11.70
C ASP A 174 10.78 11.05 -10.21
N THR A 175 9.68 11.23 -9.48
CA THR A 175 9.60 10.94 -8.05
C THR A 175 9.77 9.45 -7.77
N GLY A 176 9.09 8.58 -8.52
CA GLY A 176 9.25 7.13 -8.37
C GLY A 176 10.64 6.64 -8.75
N LYS A 177 11.25 7.21 -9.79
CA LYS A 177 12.66 6.92 -10.13
C LYS A 177 13.60 7.27 -8.99
N LYS A 178 13.44 8.45 -8.37
CA LYS A 178 14.21 8.85 -7.18
C LYS A 178 14.03 7.88 -6.01
N ALA A 179 12.78 7.52 -5.70
CA ALA A 179 12.48 6.60 -4.62
C ALA A 179 13.08 5.20 -4.82
N ARG A 180 13.27 4.76 -6.07
CA ARG A 180 13.87 3.46 -6.42
C ARG A 180 15.41 3.46 -6.49
N GLN A 181 16.07 4.58 -6.31
CA GLN A 181 17.53 4.66 -6.35
C GLN A 181 18.16 4.08 -5.07
N LYS A 182 18.60 2.82 -5.15
CA LYS A 182 19.17 2.06 -4.02
C LYS A 182 20.43 2.64 -3.42
N THR A 183 21.26 3.23 -4.25
CA THR A 183 22.67 3.53 -3.94
C THR A 183 22.96 5.01 -3.79
N SER A 184 21.96 5.88 -3.94
CA SER A 184 22.18 7.31 -3.79
C SER A 184 22.22 7.71 -2.32
N PRO A 185 23.34 8.21 -1.81
CA PRO A 185 23.41 8.77 -0.47
C PRO A 185 22.46 9.97 -0.25
N LEU A 186 21.88 10.50 -1.33
CA LEU A 186 20.88 11.56 -1.30
C LEU A 186 19.52 11.09 -0.79
N TYR A 187 19.25 9.78 -0.82
CA TYR A 187 17.93 9.20 -0.50
C TYR A 187 18.04 8.03 0.48
N ASP A 188 19.11 7.98 1.28
CA ASP A 188 19.36 6.87 2.21
C ASP A 188 18.55 6.97 3.50
N THR A 189 17.92 8.10 3.76
CA THR A 189 16.99 8.28 4.88
C THR A 189 15.64 8.80 4.41
N PRO A 190 14.55 8.51 5.14
CA PRO A 190 13.21 9.03 4.83
C PRO A 190 13.14 10.56 4.74
N GLN A 191 13.91 11.26 5.58
CA GLN A 191 13.99 12.72 5.56
C GLN A 191 14.60 13.24 4.25
N LYS A 192 15.69 12.63 3.80
CA LYS A 192 16.35 12.98 2.52
C LYS A 192 15.44 12.67 1.35
N LEU A 193 14.79 11.49 1.33
CA LEU A 193 13.83 11.13 0.29
C LEU A 193 12.66 12.12 0.28
N SER A 194 12.05 12.41 1.44
CA SER A 194 10.94 13.37 1.57
C SER A 194 11.31 14.76 1.06
N SER A 195 12.56 15.17 1.23
CA SER A 195 13.05 16.46 0.73
C SER A 195 13.30 16.48 -0.78
N ALA A 196 13.51 15.33 -1.39
CA ALA A 196 13.86 15.18 -2.82
C ALA A 196 12.66 14.94 -3.74
N VAL A 197 11.53 14.51 -3.19
CA VAL A 197 10.29 14.25 -3.95
C VAL A 197 9.45 15.53 -4.10
N ASN A 198 8.47 15.50 -4.99
CA ASN A 198 7.55 16.64 -5.16
C ASN A 198 6.66 16.85 -3.90
N SER A 199 6.03 18.02 -3.81
CA SER A 199 5.22 18.41 -2.65
C SER A 199 4.08 17.46 -2.34
N THR A 200 3.43 16.90 -3.37
CA THR A 200 2.32 15.95 -3.24
C THR A 200 2.80 14.67 -2.58
N THR A 201 3.88 14.07 -3.09
CA THR A 201 4.44 12.84 -2.51
C THR A 201 5.05 13.08 -1.14
N LYS A 202 5.67 14.25 -0.91
CA LYS A 202 6.12 14.65 0.42
C LYS A 202 4.97 14.69 1.43
N ALA A 203 3.86 15.33 1.07
CA ALA A 203 2.66 15.37 1.91
C ALA A 203 2.11 13.97 2.18
N TYR A 204 2.12 13.10 1.17
CA TYR A 204 1.69 11.71 1.31
C TYR A 204 2.59 10.91 2.27
N ILE A 205 3.91 11.01 2.14
CA ILE A 205 4.87 10.39 3.07
C ILE A 205 4.61 10.89 4.50
N ASN A 206 4.36 12.19 4.69
CA ASN A 206 4.08 12.75 6.01
C ASN A 206 2.76 12.24 6.60
N LYS A 207 1.70 12.06 5.80
CA LYS A 207 0.45 11.44 6.25
C LYS A 207 0.64 10.01 6.73
N MET A 208 1.54 9.27 6.08
CA MET A 208 1.81 7.87 6.40
C MET A 208 2.78 7.71 7.58
N LEU A 209 3.94 8.39 7.54
CA LEU A 209 5.08 8.18 8.44
C LEU A 209 5.36 9.35 9.38
N GLY A 210 4.70 10.50 9.22
CA GLY A 210 4.89 11.66 10.09
C GLY A 210 4.40 11.41 11.51
N LEU A 211 4.78 12.30 12.42
CA LEU A 211 4.25 12.30 13.79
C LEU A 211 2.72 12.39 13.75
N ASN A 212 2.04 11.48 14.44
CA ASN A 212 0.59 11.27 14.35
C ASN A 212 0.11 10.89 12.93
N GLY A 213 0.97 10.36 12.08
CA GLY A 213 0.59 9.78 10.81
C GLY A 213 -0.12 8.42 10.98
N ALA A 214 -0.66 7.89 9.88
CA ALA A 214 -1.46 6.67 9.92
C ALA A 214 -0.69 5.48 10.51
N MET A 215 0.59 5.31 10.16
CA MET A 215 1.43 4.19 10.65
C MET A 215 1.78 4.34 12.13
N ASP A 216 2.02 5.58 12.62
CA ASP A 216 2.26 5.83 14.03
C ASP A 216 1.02 5.44 14.87
N ILE A 217 -0.17 5.87 14.44
CA ILE A 217 -1.43 5.53 15.11
C ILE A 217 -1.73 4.03 15.04
N ALA A 218 -1.51 3.40 13.88
CA ALA A 218 -1.71 1.96 13.70
C ALA A 218 -0.83 1.14 14.65
N SER A 219 0.43 1.55 14.83
CA SER A 219 1.41 0.81 15.65
C SER A 219 1.29 1.08 17.15
N SER A 220 0.78 2.24 17.55
CA SER A 220 0.64 2.64 18.95
C SER A 220 -0.78 2.45 19.49
N ASP A 221 -1.76 3.18 18.90
CA ASP A 221 -3.11 3.27 19.45
C ASP A 221 -4.01 2.09 19.06
N LEU A 222 -3.77 1.48 17.91
CA LEU A 222 -4.61 0.44 17.34
C LEU A 222 -3.91 -0.93 17.25
N LYS A 223 -2.73 -1.08 17.85
CA LYS A 223 -1.95 -2.32 17.79
C LYS A 223 -2.74 -3.54 18.25
N SER A 224 -3.56 -3.41 19.29
CA SER A 224 -4.41 -4.49 19.80
C SER A 224 -5.71 -4.73 19.01
N VAL A 225 -6.05 -3.81 18.13
CA VAL A 225 -7.30 -3.84 17.33
C VAL A 225 -7.04 -4.37 15.92
N LEU A 226 -5.90 -4.00 15.33
CA LEU A 226 -5.52 -4.33 13.95
C LEU A 226 -4.73 -5.67 13.86
N VAL A 227 -5.18 -6.67 14.60
CA VAL A 227 -4.56 -8.01 14.65
C VAL A 227 -5.37 -9.02 13.88
#